data_0016512f6637fbff9dc19b08290f2b02
#
_entry.id   0016512f6637fbff9dc19b08290f2b02
#
_cell.length_a   1.000
_cell.length_b   1.000
_cell.length_c   1.000
_cell.angle_alpha   90.00
_cell.angle_beta   90.00
_cell.angle_gamma   90.00
#
_symmetry.space_group_name_H-M   'P 1'
#
loop_
_entity.id
_entity.type
_entity.pdbx_description
1 polymer ?
#
loop_
_entity_poly.entity_id
_entity_poly.type
_entity_poly.pdbx_seq_one_letter_code
_entity_poly.pdbx_strand_id
1 'polypeptide(L)'
;MDLDSLPENSSSLKFSKHNAHIMSLCLTMHVNLQLSLRKTAQALYDLYGIRISHQQVANYARTAAIVIKPFVDHYEYPKSSVFTADETYIKVRGIKGYIWFIMDAASRSILGYQVSDNRSVGPCILAMRMAFRGIKRLPEKFRFIADGYSAYPLAAQQFVRELGDSFQFDITQVIGLTNNDAVSKEFRPYKQMIERLNRTFKSTYRVSCGYDNYNGANYNVALWVAYYNFLRPHKHNHYRVLNQVDMLEGADNMPGKWQLLILLGQQTILHLQEQQATGNICS
;
A
#
# COMPACT_ATOMS: atom_id res chain seq x y z
N MET A 1 -4.22 10.57 -5.16
CA MET A 1 -3.05 11.44 -5.36
C MET A 1 -3.40 12.31 -6.53
N ASP A 2 -3.33 13.61 -6.39
CA ASP A 2 -3.56 14.52 -7.49
C ASP A 2 -2.33 14.47 -8.42
N LEU A 3 -2.51 14.34 -9.72
CA LEU A 3 -1.40 14.28 -10.68
C LEU A 3 -0.60 15.58 -10.70
N ASP A 4 -1.25 16.70 -10.40
CA ASP A 4 -0.60 18.00 -10.28
C ASP A 4 0.38 18.08 -9.10
N SER A 5 0.29 17.14 -8.15
CA SER A 5 1.23 17.02 -7.03
C SER A 5 2.47 16.16 -7.34
N LEU A 6 2.55 15.55 -8.52
CA LEU A 6 3.73 14.78 -8.92
C LEU A 6 4.87 15.74 -9.31
N PRO A 7 6.12 15.45 -8.91
CA PRO A 7 7.26 16.20 -9.37
C PRO A 7 7.37 16.18 -10.89
N GLU A 8 7.76 17.30 -11.49
CA GLU A 8 8.08 17.35 -12.92
C GLU A 8 9.07 16.22 -13.28
N ASN A 9 8.87 15.57 -14.42
CA ASN A 9 9.67 14.45 -14.90
C ASN A 9 9.63 13.17 -14.03
N SER A 10 8.59 12.95 -13.21
CA SER A 10 8.42 11.70 -12.44
C SER A 10 8.35 10.45 -13.35
N SER A 11 7.96 10.60 -14.61
CA SER A 11 7.95 9.55 -15.63
C SER A 11 9.35 9.20 -16.16
N SER A 12 10.38 10.03 -15.86
CA SER A 12 11.74 9.81 -16.33
C SER A 12 12.75 9.94 -15.18
N LEU A 13 13.49 8.88 -14.90
CA LEU A 13 14.51 8.87 -13.85
C LEU A 13 15.87 9.21 -14.42
N LYS A 14 16.58 10.14 -13.75
CA LYS A 14 17.96 10.51 -14.06
C LYS A 14 18.90 10.02 -12.97
N PHE A 15 19.99 9.38 -13.37
CA PHE A 15 21.02 8.86 -12.47
C PHE A 15 22.34 9.61 -12.70
N SER A 16 22.91 10.18 -11.62
CA SER A 16 24.16 10.94 -11.70
C SER A 16 25.40 10.12 -11.32
N LYS A 17 25.32 9.30 -10.29
CA LYS A 17 26.44 8.50 -9.77
C LYS A 17 26.27 7.00 -9.91
N HIS A 18 25.05 6.51 -9.81
CA HIS A 18 24.72 5.11 -9.82
C HIS A 18 23.57 4.86 -10.80
N ASN A 19 23.52 3.68 -11.39
CA ASN A 19 22.50 3.31 -12.37
C ASN A 19 21.22 2.73 -11.68
N ALA A 20 20.22 2.42 -12.49
CA ALA A 20 18.95 1.84 -12.04
C ALA A 20 19.13 0.51 -11.29
N HIS A 21 20.17 -0.26 -11.62
CA HIS A 21 20.47 -1.53 -10.94
C HIS A 21 20.84 -1.29 -9.46
N ILE A 22 21.65 -0.30 -9.16
CA ILE A 22 22.02 0.02 -7.77
C ILE A 22 20.80 0.49 -6.98
N MET A 23 19.91 1.29 -7.61
CA MET A 23 18.65 1.67 -6.99
C MET A 23 17.80 0.43 -6.65
N SER A 24 17.68 -0.53 -7.55
CA SER A 24 16.89 -1.73 -7.32
C SER A 24 17.50 -2.69 -6.30
N LEU A 25 18.84 -2.74 -6.20
CA LEU A 25 19.54 -3.44 -5.10
C LEU A 25 19.22 -2.77 -3.75
N CYS A 26 19.24 -1.44 -3.68
CA CYS A 26 18.83 -0.70 -2.48
C CYS A 26 17.40 -1.06 -2.06
N LEU A 27 16.45 -1.09 -3.01
CA LEU A 27 15.06 -1.46 -2.74
C LEU A 27 14.93 -2.89 -2.24
N THR A 28 15.63 -3.82 -2.90
CA THR A 28 15.63 -5.23 -2.47
C THR A 28 16.14 -5.37 -1.03
N MET A 29 17.25 -4.74 -0.69
CA MET A 29 17.81 -4.84 0.64
C MET A 29 16.99 -4.09 1.70
N HIS A 30 16.53 -2.88 1.37
CA HIS A 30 15.82 -2.04 2.32
C HIS A 30 14.37 -2.50 2.53
N VAL A 31 13.64 -2.80 1.46
CA VAL A 31 12.20 -3.13 1.54
C VAL A 31 11.99 -4.63 1.77
N ASN A 32 12.58 -5.50 0.93
CA ASN A 32 12.32 -6.94 1.03
C ASN A 32 13.04 -7.56 2.23
N LEU A 33 14.33 -7.25 2.42
CA LEU A 33 15.15 -7.80 3.50
C LEU A 33 15.05 -6.96 4.80
N GLN A 34 14.30 -5.86 4.77
CA GLN A 34 14.04 -5.00 5.93
C GLN A 34 15.33 -4.47 6.59
N LEU A 35 16.36 -4.18 5.79
CA LEU A 35 17.56 -3.55 6.31
C LEU A 35 17.33 -2.06 6.53
N SER A 36 17.88 -1.52 7.62
CA SER A 36 17.89 -0.06 7.81
C SER A 36 18.69 0.61 6.69
N LEU A 37 18.45 1.90 6.43
CA LEU A 37 19.18 2.66 5.41
C LEU A 37 20.70 2.54 5.55
N ARG A 38 21.21 2.60 6.80
CA ARG A 38 22.65 2.46 7.09
C ARG A 38 23.13 1.03 6.83
N LYS A 39 22.37 0.00 7.25
CA LYS A 39 22.70 -1.40 6.98
C LYS A 39 22.64 -1.73 5.49
N THR A 40 21.72 -1.12 4.75
CA THR A 40 21.64 -1.27 3.29
C THR A 40 22.90 -0.70 2.63
N ALA A 41 23.33 0.50 3.01
CA ALA A 41 24.56 1.08 2.49
C ALA A 41 25.82 0.24 2.85
N GLN A 42 25.87 -0.27 4.08
CA GLN A 42 26.94 -1.18 4.52
C GLN A 42 26.93 -2.49 3.74
N ALA A 43 25.77 -3.14 3.57
CA ALA A 43 25.65 -4.39 2.82
C ALA A 43 26.08 -4.23 1.35
N LEU A 44 25.75 -3.10 0.70
CA LEU A 44 26.23 -2.80 -0.65
C LEU A 44 27.76 -2.68 -0.72
N TYR A 45 28.36 -2.08 0.30
CA TYR A 45 29.82 -2.00 0.38
C TYR A 45 30.46 -3.38 0.64
N ASP A 46 29.96 -4.12 1.62
CA ASP A 46 30.55 -5.39 2.04
C ASP A 46 30.41 -6.48 0.96
N LEU A 47 29.28 -6.52 0.25
CA LEU A 47 29.00 -7.56 -0.72
C LEU A 47 29.47 -7.22 -2.15
N TYR A 48 29.48 -5.94 -2.50
CA TYR A 48 29.70 -5.50 -3.89
C TYR A 48 30.78 -4.42 -4.04
N GLY A 49 31.38 -3.93 -2.94
CA GLY A 49 32.33 -2.81 -2.97
C GLY A 49 31.70 -1.46 -3.35
N ILE A 50 30.37 -1.36 -3.35
CA ILE A 50 29.65 -0.17 -3.79
C ILE A 50 29.52 0.82 -2.64
N ARG A 51 30.16 2.00 -2.79
CA ARG A 51 30.09 3.07 -1.80
C ARG A 51 28.90 3.97 -2.06
N ILE A 52 27.88 3.89 -1.21
CA ILE A 52 26.66 4.72 -1.25
C ILE A 52 26.36 5.24 0.15
N SER A 53 25.86 6.47 0.26
CA SER A 53 25.42 7.01 1.54
C SER A 53 24.02 6.50 1.90
N HIS A 54 23.73 6.38 3.20
CA HIS A 54 22.37 6.03 3.66
C HIS A 54 21.32 7.06 3.21
N GLN A 55 21.72 8.33 3.04
CA GLN A 55 20.82 9.36 2.48
C GLN A 55 20.48 9.08 1.02
N GLN A 56 21.44 8.60 0.22
CA GLN A 56 21.17 8.23 -1.16
C GLN A 56 20.26 7.01 -1.25
N VAL A 57 20.39 6.03 -0.33
CA VAL A 57 19.44 4.90 -0.22
C VAL A 57 18.03 5.43 0.08
N ALA A 58 17.89 6.39 1.01
CA ALA A 58 16.60 7.01 1.32
C ALA A 58 16.02 7.75 0.10
N ASN A 59 16.85 8.49 -0.64
CA ASN A 59 16.45 9.20 -1.84
C ASN A 59 15.94 8.20 -2.92
N TYR A 60 16.64 7.10 -3.11
CA TYR A 60 16.19 6.05 -4.04
C TYR A 60 14.87 5.41 -3.64
N ALA A 61 14.70 5.07 -2.35
CA ALA A 61 13.43 4.54 -1.85
C ALA A 61 12.28 5.55 -2.05
N ARG A 62 12.52 6.83 -1.74
CA ARG A 62 11.53 7.89 -1.96
C ARG A 62 11.18 8.07 -3.43
N THR A 63 12.17 8.12 -4.32
CA THR A 63 11.96 8.28 -5.76
C THR A 63 11.17 7.09 -6.32
N ALA A 64 11.55 5.86 -5.96
CA ALA A 64 10.81 4.68 -6.35
C ALA A 64 9.35 4.72 -5.86
N ALA A 65 9.14 5.12 -4.60
CA ALA A 65 7.80 5.22 -4.04
C ALA A 65 6.92 6.22 -4.79
N ILE A 66 7.46 7.40 -5.14
CA ILE A 66 6.75 8.43 -5.91
C ILE A 66 6.31 7.88 -7.27
N VAL A 67 7.22 7.19 -7.96
CA VAL A 67 6.95 6.63 -9.31
C VAL A 67 6.01 5.45 -9.26
N ILE A 68 6.17 4.54 -8.29
CA ILE A 68 5.37 3.31 -8.19
C ILE A 68 3.97 3.56 -7.63
N LYS A 69 3.80 4.55 -6.75
CA LYS A 69 2.52 4.80 -6.06
C LYS A 69 1.34 4.97 -7.01
N PRO A 70 1.39 5.71 -8.12
CA PRO A 70 0.29 5.80 -9.08
C PRO A 70 -0.13 4.43 -9.64
N PHE A 71 0.81 3.53 -9.94
CA PHE A 71 0.48 2.16 -10.36
C PHE A 71 -0.26 1.41 -9.27
N VAL A 72 0.25 1.41 -8.04
CA VAL A 72 -0.39 0.73 -6.89
C VAL A 72 -1.79 1.27 -6.63
N ASP A 73 -1.94 2.59 -6.67
CA ASP A 73 -3.21 3.25 -6.36
C ASP A 73 -4.27 3.05 -7.45
N HIS A 74 -3.88 2.84 -8.71
CA HIS A 74 -4.80 2.70 -9.85
C HIS A 74 -4.91 1.26 -10.37
N TYR A 75 -4.14 0.32 -9.83
CA TYR A 75 -4.24 -1.08 -10.21
C TYR A 75 -5.65 -1.63 -9.95
N GLU A 76 -6.21 -2.34 -10.90
CA GLU A 76 -7.51 -2.98 -10.79
C GLU A 76 -7.41 -4.30 -10.03
N TYR A 77 -7.42 -4.22 -8.71
CA TYR A 77 -7.36 -5.40 -7.85
C TYR A 77 -8.59 -6.30 -8.02
N PRO A 78 -8.42 -7.62 -8.09
CA PRO A 78 -9.54 -8.55 -7.91
C PRO A 78 -10.19 -8.32 -6.55
N LYS A 79 -11.52 -8.19 -6.53
CA LYS A 79 -12.28 -7.90 -5.32
C LYS A 79 -13.32 -8.97 -5.06
N SER A 80 -13.31 -9.54 -3.86
CA SER A 80 -14.35 -10.46 -3.38
C SER A 80 -15.50 -9.71 -2.71
N SER A 81 -16.45 -10.47 -2.17
CA SER A 81 -17.56 -9.90 -1.39
C SER A 81 -17.21 -9.62 0.07
N VAL A 82 -15.98 -9.86 0.51
CA VAL A 82 -15.58 -9.68 1.91
C VAL A 82 -14.31 -8.84 2.01
N PHE A 83 -14.44 -7.69 2.65
CA PHE A 83 -13.30 -6.84 2.98
C PHE A 83 -13.07 -6.85 4.50
N THR A 84 -11.82 -6.73 4.90
CA THR A 84 -11.46 -6.57 6.31
C THR A 84 -10.56 -5.35 6.49
N ALA A 85 -10.79 -4.61 7.56
CA ALA A 85 -10.10 -3.37 7.84
C ALA A 85 -9.59 -3.31 9.28
N ASP A 86 -8.47 -2.66 9.45
CA ASP A 86 -7.92 -2.34 10.76
C ASP A 86 -6.96 -1.16 10.64
N GLU A 87 -6.74 -0.43 11.71
CA GLU A 87 -5.71 0.58 11.74
C GLU A 87 -4.55 0.17 12.64
N THR A 88 -3.37 0.64 12.25
CA THR A 88 -2.17 0.51 13.06
C THR A 88 -1.52 1.86 13.27
N TYR A 89 -0.86 2.06 14.41
CA TYR A 89 -0.21 3.32 14.70
C TYR A 89 1.29 3.31 14.36
N ILE A 90 1.76 4.48 13.97
CA ILE A 90 3.16 4.80 13.69
C ILE A 90 3.57 6.01 14.53
N LYS A 91 4.84 6.39 14.46
CA LYS A 91 5.34 7.67 14.99
C LYS A 91 5.83 8.53 13.84
N VAL A 92 5.39 9.78 13.81
CA VAL A 92 5.88 10.82 12.91
C VAL A 92 6.39 11.95 13.76
N ARG A 93 7.69 12.25 13.69
CA ARG A 93 8.38 13.17 14.62
C ARG A 93 8.11 12.87 16.11
N GLY A 94 8.06 11.59 16.48
CA GLY A 94 7.75 11.16 17.84
C GLY A 94 6.27 11.20 18.20
N ILE A 95 5.42 11.87 17.42
CA ILE A 95 3.96 11.99 17.64
C ILE A 95 3.26 10.77 17.04
N LYS A 96 2.19 10.33 17.70
CA LYS A 96 1.37 9.19 17.25
C LYS A 96 0.60 9.57 15.99
N GLY A 97 0.78 8.78 14.93
CA GLY A 97 -0.02 8.80 13.71
C GLY A 97 -0.60 7.41 13.43
N TYR A 98 -1.38 7.27 12.39
CA TYR A 98 -2.13 6.07 12.07
C TYR A 98 -1.96 5.69 10.60
N ILE A 99 -2.07 4.39 10.33
CA ILE A 99 -2.26 3.85 8.98
C ILE A 99 -3.52 3.00 9.02
N TRP A 100 -4.44 3.31 8.14
CA TRP A 100 -5.63 2.52 7.86
C TRP A 100 -5.30 1.53 6.75
N PHE A 101 -5.59 0.26 6.95
CA PHE A 101 -5.47 -0.75 5.91
C PHE A 101 -6.82 -1.40 5.65
N ILE A 102 -7.15 -1.58 4.37
CA ILE A 102 -8.31 -2.35 3.92
C ILE A 102 -7.80 -3.43 2.98
N MET A 103 -8.18 -4.65 3.26
CA MET A 103 -7.72 -5.84 2.56
C MET A 103 -8.92 -6.64 2.05
N ASP A 104 -8.81 -7.16 0.83
CA ASP A 104 -9.72 -8.20 0.33
C ASP A 104 -9.45 -9.53 1.04
N ALA A 105 -10.48 -10.17 1.56
CA ALA A 105 -10.31 -11.38 2.36
C ALA A 105 -9.95 -12.62 1.53
N ALA A 106 -10.36 -12.69 0.28
CA ALA A 106 -10.06 -13.82 -0.61
C ALA A 106 -8.63 -13.74 -1.16
N SER A 107 -8.30 -12.64 -1.85
CA SER A 107 -6.97 -12.44 -2.44
C SER A 107 -5.90 -12.06 -1.42
N ARG A 108 -6.30 -11.51 -0.27
CA ARG A 108 -5.45 -10.88 0.75
C ARG A 108 -4.65 -9.69 0.24
N SER A 109 -5.04 -9.12 -0.89
CA SER A 109 -4.45 -7.90 -1.42
C SER A 109 -4.88 -6.69 -0.59
N ILE A 110 -3.96 -5.78 -0.36
CA ILE A 110 -4.27 -4.48 0.22
C ILE A 110 -4.94 -3.66 -0.87
N LEU A 111 -6.23 -3.35 -0.68
CA LEU A 111 -7.04 -2.58 -1.61
C LEU A 111 -7.00 -1.08 -1.34
N GLY A 112 -6.84 -0.71 -0.08
CA GLY A 112 -6.81 0.67 0.35
C GLY A 112 -5.90 0.86 1.55
N TYR A 113 -5.23 2.02 1.58
CA TYR A 113 -4.40 2.43 2.71
C TYR A 113 -4.38 3.95 2.82
N GLN A 114 -4.32 4.45 4.06
CA GLN A 114 -4.24 5.89 4.32
C GLN A 114 -3.39 6.17 5.54
N VAL A 115 -2.40 7.04 5.39
CA VAL A 115 -1.60 7.56 6.50
C VAL A 115 -2.26 8.83 7.03
N SER A 116 -2.39 8.98 8.33
CA SER A 116 -3.02 10.15 8.95
C SER A 116 -2.40 10.51 10.31
N ASP A 117 -2.58 11.76 10.69
CA ASP A 117 -2.20 12.29 12.00
C ASP A 117 -3.25 12.01 13.08
N ASN A 118 -4.44 11.63 12.68
CA ASN A 118 -5.56 11.38 13.58
C ASN A 118 -6.31 10.10 13.19
N ARG A 119 -7.18 9.65 14.13
CA ARG A 119 -8.02 8.46 13.97
C ARG A 119 -9.48 8.86 13.73
N SER A 120 -9.72 9.87 12.89
CA SER A 120 -11.07 10.34 12.58
C SER A 120 -11.70 9.60 11.40
N VAL A 121 -12.96 9.94 11.10
CA VAL A 121 -13.72 9.34 10.00
C VAL A 121 -13.13 9.69 8.63
N GLY A 122 -12.57 10.89 8.46
CA GLY A 122 -12.01 11.35 7.17
C GLY A 122 -10.96 10.41 6.58
N PRO A 123 -9.86 10.09 7.30
CA PRO A 123 -8.89 9.10 6.83
C PRO A 123 -9.46 7.72 6.55
N CYS A 124 -10.44 7.26 7.35
CA CYS A 124 -11.15 6.01 7.11
C CYS A 124 -11.88 6.03 5.76
N ILE A 125 -12.60 7.12 5.46
CA ILE A 125 -13.29 7.33 4.17
C ILE A 125 -12.29 7.29 3.01
N LEU A 126 -11.14 7.95 3.13
CA LEU A 126 -10.13 7.95 2.07
C LEU A 126 -9.59 6.54 1.78
N ALA A 127 -9.30 5.75 2.83
CA ALA A 127 -8.90 4.36 2.66
C ALA A 127 -10.01 3.51 2.02
N MET A 128 -11.27 3.71 2.42
CA MET A 128 -12.43 3.04 1.82
C MET A 128 -12.64 3.43 0.36
N ARG A 129 -12.55 4.71 0.01
CA ARG A 129 -12.64 5.18 -1.39
C ARG A 129 -11.62 4.51 -2.28
N MET A 130 -10.40 4.34 -1.78
CA MET A 130 -9.35 3.62 -2.50
C MET A 130 -9.74 2.15 -2.69
N ALA A 131 -10.21 1.47 -1.65
CA ALA A 131 -10.61 0.06 -1.71
C ALA A 131 -11.82 -0.18 -2.61
N PHE A 132 -12.78 0.74 -2.62
CA PHE A 132 -14.00 0.64 -3.44
C PHE A 132 -13.83 1.15 -4.88
N ARG A 133 -12.67 1.66 -5.24
CA ARG A 133 -12.42 2.15 -6.61
C ARG A 133 -12.80 1.10 -7.65
N GLY A 134 -13.52 1.52 -8.70
CA GLY A 134 -14.00 0.65 -9.78
C GLY A 134 -15.23 -0.19 -9.44
N ILE A 135 -15.68 -0.21 -8.19
CA ILE A 135 -16.94 -0.86 -7.82
C ILE A 135 -18.08 0.10 -8.14
N LYS A 136 -18.99 -0.30 -9.03
CA LYS A 136 -20.20 0.47 -9.36
C LYS A 136 -21.39 0.13 -8.44
N ARG A 137 -21.44 -1.11 -7.97
CA ARG A 137 -22.45 -1.63 -7.05
C ARG A 137 -21.85 -2.72 -6.19
N LEU A 138 -22.15 -2.71 -4.90
CA LEU A 138 -21.72 -3.76 -3.98
C LEU A 138 -22.50 -5.07 -4.23
N PRO A 139 -21.84 -6.23 -4.11
CA PRO A 139 -22.53 -7.53 -4.14
C PRO A 139 -23.56 -7.63 -3.02
N GLU A 140 -24.68 -8.35 -3.25
CA GLU A 140 -25.75 -8.55 -2.25
C GLU A 140 -25.26 -9.14 -0.92
N LYS A 141 -24.24 -10.00 -0.98
CA LYS A 141 -23.62 -10.62 0.21
C LYS A 141 -22.34 -9.94 0.65
N PHE A 142 -22.20 -8.63 0.34
CA PHE A 142 -21.00 -7.90 0.73
C PHE A 142 -20.88 -7.80 2.26
N ARG A 143 -19.67 -8.00 2.77
CA ARG A 143 -19.32 -7.89 4.19
C ARG A 143 -18.08 -7.03 4.36
N PHE A 144 -18.20 -6.04 5.22
CA PHE A 144 -17.07 -5.25 5.66
C PHE A 144 -16.80 -5.51 7.14
N ILE A 145 -15.65 -6.12 7.46
CA ILE A 145 -15.30 -6.60 8.79
C ILE A 145 -14.25 -5.68 9.38
N ALA A 146 -14.54 -5.13 10.55
CA ALA A 146 -13.64 -4.25 11.27
C ALA A 146 -13.72 -4.49 12.78
N ASP A 147 -12.94 -3.75 13.56
CA ASP A 147 -13.11 -3.69 15.01
C ASP A 147 -14.32 -2.82 15.40
N GLY A 148 -14.56 -2.68 16.71
CA GLY A 148 -15.67 -1.86 17.25
C GLY A 148 -15.47 -0.35 17.13
N TYR A 149 -14.51 0.15 16.34
CA TYR A 149 -14.25 1.58 16.25
C TYR A 149 -15.31 2.32 15.42
N SER A 150 -15.84 3.40 15.97
CA SER A 150 -16.99 4.15 15.42
C SER A 150 -16.74 4.82 14.07
N ALA A 151 -15.49 5.01 13.65
CA ALA A 151 -15.18 5.61 12.36
C ALA A 151 -15.68 4.77 11.17
N TYR A 152 -15.68 3.43 11.28
CA TYR A 152 -16.13 2.55 10.22
C TYR A 152 -17.63 2.67 9.91
N PRO A 153 -18.55 2.57 10.89
CA PRO A 153 -19.98 2.79 10.64
C PRO A 153 -20.28 4.19 10.13
N LEU A 154 -19.62 5.22 10.64
CA LEU A 154 -19.81 6.60 10.17
C LEU A 154 -19.34 6.77 8.73
N ALA A 155 -18.22 6.15 8.35
CA ALA A 155 -17.75 6.14 6.98
C ALA A 155 -18.73 5.41 6.06
N ALA A 156 -19.28 4.26 6.46
CA ALA A 156 -20.29 3.54 5.68
C ALA A 156 -21.54 4.41 5.42
N GLN A 157 -22.04 5.11 6.43
CA GLN A 157 -23.14 6.06 6.28
C GLN A 157 -22.82 7.17 5.28
N GLN A 158 -21.58 7.67 5.25
CA GLN A 158 -21.16 8.68 4.29
C GLN A 158 -21.17 8.15 2.85
N PHE A 159 -20.74 6.89 2.63
CA PHE A 159 -20.83 6.26 1.32
C PHE A 159 -22.25 6.14 0.82
N VAL A 160 -23.22 5.76 1.67
CA VAL A 160 -24.62 5.71 1.30
C VAL A 160 -25.15 7.09 0.89
N ARG A 161 -24.78 8.15 1.64
CA ARG A 161 -25.18 9.53 1.32
C ARG A 161 -24.61 10.02 -0.01
N GLU A 162 -23.38 9.64 -0.36
CA GLU A 162 -22.69 10.09 -1.57
C GLU A 162 -23.06 9.26 -2.82
N LEU A 163 -23.22 7.96 -2.67
CA LEU A 163 -23.33 7.00 -3.78
C LEU A 163 -24.69 6.31 -3.86
N GLY A 164 -25.58 6.56 -2.88
CA GLY A 164 -26.92 5.99 -2.82
C GLY A 164 -26.95 4.52 -2.37
N ASP A 165 -28.12 3.90 -2.51
CA ASP A 165 -28.42 2.55 -1.97
C ASP A 165 -27.56 1.43 -2.59
N SER A 166 -26.95 1.66 -3.76
CA SER A 166 -26.02 0.70 -4.38
C SER A 166 -24.76 0.45 -3.54
N PHE A 167 -24.46 1.34 -2.60
CA PHE A 167 -23.36 1.27 -1.64
C PHE A 167 -23.83 1.12 -0.19
N GLN A 168 -25.04 0.63 0.01
CA GLN A 168 -25.50 0.29 1.35
C GLN A 168 -24.84 -0.99 1.86
N PHE A 169 -24.13 -0.92 2.97
CA PHE A 169 -23.52 -2.05 3.65
C PHE A 169 -23.38 -1.78 5.15
N ASP A 170 -23.42 -2.87 5.91
CA ASP A 170 -23.21 -2.85 7.34
C ASP A 170 -21.78 -3.23 7.70
N ILE A 171 -21.26 -2.61 8.75
CA ILE A 171 -20.00 -3.01 9.33
C ILE A 171 -20.22 -4.18 10.29
N THR A 172 -19.66 -5.33 9.95
CA THR A 172 -19.58 -6.47 10.86
C THR A 172 -18.45 -6.22 11.86
N GLN A 173 -18.82 -5.88 13.09
CA GLN A 173 -17.84 -5.58 14.12
C GLN A 173 -17.43 -6.86 14.85
N VAL A 174 -16.12 -7.12 14.89
CA VAL A 174 -15.51 -8.20 15.66
C VAL A 174 -14.66 -7.58 16.77
N ILE A 175 -15.23 -7.56 17.99
CA ILE A 175 -14.62 -6.93 19.16
C ILE A 175 -13.80 -7.96 19.93
N GLY A 176 -12.49 -7.81 19.91
CA GLY A 176 -11.56 -8.71 20.60
C GLY A 176 -11.42 -10.08 19.92
N LEU A 177 -10.44 -10.86 20.36
CA LEU A 177 -10.18 -12.22 19.86
C LEU A 177 -10.80 -13.32 20.75
N THR A 178 -11.32 -12.96 21.89
CA THR A 178 -11.78 -13.89 22.94
C THR A 178 -13.31 -13.99 23.05
N ASN A 179 -14.06 -13.08 22.45
CA ASN A 179 -15.52 -13.12 22.48
C ASN A 179 -16.06 -14.42 21.84
N ASN A 180 -16.96 -15.08 22.55
CA ASN A 180 -17.52 -16.39 22.16
C ASN A 180 -18.91 -16.31 21.55
N ASP A 181 -19.41 -15.12 21.21
CA ASP A 181 -20.65 -14.96 20.46
C ASP A 181 -20.55 -15.54 19.02
N ALA A 182 -21.69 -15.85 18.43
CA ALA A 182 -21.74 -16.50 17.11
C ALA A 182 -21.08 -15.66 16.01
N VAL A 183 -21.31 -14.34 16.01
CA VAL A 183 -20.75 -13.40 15.03
C VAL A 183 -19.23 -13.36 15.15
N SER A 184 -18.70 -13.18 16.36
CA SER A 184 -17.26 -13.18 16.59
C SER A 184 -16.59 -14.49 16.17
N LYS A 185 -17.22 -15.64 16.41
CA LYS A 185 -16.69 -16.94 15.97
C LYS A 185 -16.64 -17.07 14.46
N GLU A 186 -17.68 -16.65 13.76
CA GLU A 186 -17.78 -16.74 12.31
C GLU A 186 -16.76 -15.81 11.62
N PHE A 187 -16.64 -14.55 12.06
CA PHE A 187 -15.84 -13.52 11.38
C PHE A 187 -14.42 -13.33 11.94
N ARG A 188 -14.07 -13.98 13.06
CA ARG A 188 -12.73 -13.93 13.66
C ARG A 188 -11.59 -14.27 12.69
N PRO A 189 -11.69 -15.27 11.80
CA PRO A 189 -10.62 -15.57 10.83
C PRO A 189 -10.25 -14.35 9.97
N TYR A 190 -11.23 -13.56 9.56
CA TYR A 190 -11.00 -12.35 8.76
C TYR A 190 -10.32 -11.24 9.57
N LYS A 191 -10.74 -11.05 10.83
CA LYS A 191 -10.05 -10.11 11.73
C LYS A 191 -8.60 -10.53 11.95
N GLN A 192 -8.33 -11.81 12.13
CA GLN A 192 -6.97 -12.32 12.25
C GLN A 192 -6.11 -12.09 10.99
N MET A 193 -6.72 -12.04 9.80
CA MET A 193 -5.96 -11.75 8.56
C MET A 193 -5.40 -10.33 8.59
N ILE A 194 -6.23 -9.33 8.89
CA ILE A 194 -5.79 -7.94 8.94
C ILE A 194 -4.82 -7.68 10.10
N GLU A 195 -4.99 -8.34 11.24
CA GLU A 195 -4.03 -8.27 12.34
C GLU A 195 -2.66 -8.87 11.98
N ARG A 196 -2.63 -9.94 11.17
CA ARG A 196 -1.38 -10.49 10.62
C ARG A 196 -0.72 -9.52 9.64
N LEU A 197 -1.51 -8.82 8.81
CA LEU A 197 -1.03 -7.75 7.95
C LEU A 197 -0.34 -6.67 8.80
N ASN A 198 -1.03 -6.17 9.81
CA ASN A 198 -0.50 -5.15 10.73
C ASN A 198 0.78 -5.60 11.43
N ARG A 199 0.87 -6.85 11.88
CA ARG A 199 2.11 -7.42 12.45
C ARG A 199 3.24 -7.48 11.43
N THR A 200 2.95 -7.87 10.19
CA THR A 200 3.94 -7.91 9.10
C THR A 200 4.44 -6.50 8.78
N PHE A 201 3.57 -5.51 8.69
CA PHE A 201 3.97 -4.12 8.52
C PHE A 201 4.82 -3.63 9.70
N LYS A 202 4.41 -3.92 10.93
CA LYS A 202 5.12 -3.51 12.15
C LYS A 202 6.53 -4.09 12.24
N SER A 203 6.78 -5.29 11.73
CA SER A 203 8.14 -5.84 11.71
C SER A 203 9.07 -4.99 10.83
N THR A 204 8.59 -4.53 9.68
CA THR A 204 9.32 -3.62 8.78
C THR A 204 9.44 -2.21 9.39
N TYR A 205 8.36 -1.69 9.95
CA TYR A 205 8.33 -0.36 10.55
C TYR A 205 9.30 -0.20 11.74
N ARG A 206 9.49 -1.24 12.56
CA ARG A 206 10.41 -1.20 13.70
C ARG A 206 11.83 -0.83 13.32
N VAL A 207 12.27 -1.17 12.12
CA VAL A 207 13.61 -0.86 11.61
C VAL A 207 13.78 0.63 11.32
N SER A 208 12.72 1.34 10.93
CA SER A 208 12.76 2.77 10.66
C SER A 208 12.68 3.64 11.91
N CYS A 209 12.22 3.08 13.06
CA CYS A 209 12.02 3.77 14.33
C CYS A 209 11.07 4.99 14.26
N GLY A 210 10.35 5.17 13.17
CA GLY A 210 9.44 6.30 12.93
C GLY A 210 9.74 7.02 11.62
N TYR A 211 9.00 8.08 11.36
CA TYR A 211 9.12 8.90 10.17
C TYR A 211 9.32 10.38 10.53
N ASP A 212 10.06 11.11 9.68
CA ASP A 212 10.31 12.53 9.88
C ASP A 212 9.12 13.41 9.48
N ASN A 213 8.26 12.92 8.59
CA ASN A 213 7.07 13.64 8.13
C ASN A 213 6.04 12.68 7.53
N TYR A 214 4.79 13.14 7.38
CA TYR A 214 3.68 12.35 6.85
C TYR A 214 3.85 11.97 5.37
N ASN A 215 4.47 12.84 4.55
CA ASN A 215 4.76 12.50 3.15
C ASN A 215 5.74 11.34 3.06
N GLY A 216 6.81 11.36 3.86
CA GLY A 216 7.77 10.25 3.96
C GLY A 216 7.11 8.96 4.43
N ALA A 217 6.22 9.03 5.43
CA ALA A 217 5.43 7.89 5.88
C ALA A 217 4.53 7.35 4.76
N ASN A 218 3.82 8.21 4.05
CA ASN A 218 2.93 7.83 2.95
C ASN A 218 3.68 7.15 1.80
N TYR A 219 4.83 7.69 1.39
CA TYR A 219 5.67 7.06 0.36
C TYR A 219 6.23 5.71 0.80
N ASN A 220 6.70 5.61 2.06
CA ASN A 220 7.20 4.35 2.58
C ASN A 220 6.11 3.27 2.65
N VAL A 221 4.90 3.63 3.09
CA VAL A 221 3.74 2.73 3.12
C VAL A 221 3.36 2.30 1.70
N ALA A 222 3.32 3.22 0.73
CA ALA A 222 3.04 2.90 -0.66
C ALA A 222 4.05 1.89 -1.24
N LEU A 223 5.34 2.10 -0.97
CA LEU A 223 6.41 1.21 -1.40
C LEU A 223 6.29 -0.18 -0.74
N TRP A 224 5.95 -0.21 0.55
CA TRP A 224 5.70 -1.45 1.25
C TRP A 224 4.46 -2.20 0.73
N VAL A 225 3.38 -1.48 0.40
CA VAL A 225 2.17 -2.05 -0.23
C VAL A 225 2.50 -2.61 -1.62
N ALA A 226 3.32 -1.90 -2.40
CA ALA A 226 3.80 -2.39 -3.69
C ALA A 226 4.54 -3.73 -3.55
N TYR A 227 5.48 -3.81 -2.61
CA TYR A 227 6.17 -5.06 -2.29
C TYR A 227 5.20 -6.14 -1.83
N TYR A 228 4.31 -5.84 -0.89
CA TYR A 228 3.37 -6.79 -0.31
C TYR A 228 2.43 -7.39 -1.37
N ASN A 229 1.88 -6.56 -2.24
CA ASN A 229 0.89 -6.98 -3.23
C ASN A 229 1.48 -7.64 -4.48
N PHE A 230 2.66 -7.22 -4.94
CA PHE A 230 3.19 -7.58 -6.26
C PHE A 230 4.49 -8.36 -6.26
N LEU A 231 5.31 -8.28 -5.19
CA LEU A 231 6.64 -8.86 -5.19
C LEU A 231 6.85 -9.92 -4.11
N ARG A 232 6.11 -9.83 -3.02
CA ARG A 232 6.26 -10.74 -1.88
C ARG A 232 5.60 -12.09 -2.17
N PRO A 233 6.33 -13.23 -1.97
CA PRO A 233 5.71 -14.54 -1.96
C PRO A 233 4.85 -14.76 -0.71
N HIS A 234 3.65 -15.32 -0.89
CA HIS A 234 2.72 -15.57 0.21
C HIS A 234 2.44 -17.06 0.37
N LYS A 235 2.63 -17.59 1.58
CA LYS A 235 2.40 -19.02 1.89
C LYS A 235 0.99 -19.47 1.52
N HIS A 236 -0.03 -18.64 1.77
CA HIS A 236 -1.42 -18.98 1.46
C HIS A 236 -1.70 -19.04 -0.05
N ASN A 237 -0.87 -18.39 -0.88
CA ASN A 237 -0.94 -18.44 -2.34
C ASN A 237 0.19 -19.32 -2.92
N HIS A 238 0.51 -20.44 -2.26
CA HIS A 238 1.55 -21.38 -2.70
C HIS A 238 2.90 -20.72 -3.00
N TYR A 239 3.30 -19.75 -2.18
CA TYR A 239 4.52 -18.93 -2.34
C TYR A 239 4.56 -18.09 -3.63
N ARG A 240 3.40 -17.83 -4.24
CA ARG A 240 3.26 -16.87 -5.33
C ARG A 240 2.92 -15.48 -4.78
N VAL A 241 3.08 -14.46 -5.62
CA VAL A 241 2.64 -13.08 -5.32
C VAL A 241 1.10 -13.01 -5.30
N LEU A 242 0.53 -12.00 -4.64
CA LEU A 242 -0.93 -11.85 -4.56
C LEU A 242 -1.54 -11.43 -5.89
N ASN A 243 -0.86 -10.51 -6.59
CA ASN A 243 -1.30 -10.00 -7.88
C ASN A 243 -0.19 -10.25 -8.89
N GLN A 244 -0.48 -11.12 -9.85
CA GLN A 244 0.42 -11.40 -10.95
C GLN A 244 0.30 -10.28 -11.99
N VAL A 245 1.43 -9.83 -12.49
CA VAL A 245 1.55 -8.85 -13.58
C VAL A 245 2.56 -9.41 -14.56
N ASP A 246 2.14 -9.69 -15.77
CA ASP A 246 2.96 -10.40 -16.78
C ASP A 246 4.33 -9.77 -16.98
N MET A 247 4.40 -8.44 -16.97
CA MET A 247 5.68 -7.74 -17.10
C MET A 247 6.66 -8.11 -15.99
N LEU A 248 6.19 -8.35 -14.74
CA LEU A 248 7.07 -8.70 -13.61
C LEU A 248 7.61 -10.13 -13.69
N GLU A 249 6.99 -11.00 -14.48
CA GLU A 249 7.47 -12.36 -14.73
C GLU A 249 8.69 -12.37 -15.68
N GLY A 250 8.94 -11.26 -16.38
CA GLY A 250 10.13 -11.09 -17.24
C GLY A 250 11.46 -10.93 -16.48
N ALA A 251 11.45 -10.97 -15.14
CA ALA A 251 12.67 -10.90 -14.32
C ALA A 251 12.74 -12.07 -13.35
N ASP A 252 13.87 -12.79 -13.35
CA ASP A 252 14.12 -13.94 -12.48
C ASP A 252 14.52 -13.56 -11.05
N ASN A 253 14.96 -12.32 -10.84
CA ASN A 253 15.47 -11.86 -9.56
C ASN A 253 14.76 -10.59 -9.07
N MET A 254 14.85 -10.36 -7.78
CA MET A 254 14.13 -9.27 -7.13
C MET A 254 14.58 -7.86 -7.57
N PRO A 255 15.88 -7.57 -7.76
CA PRO A 255 16.28 -6.29 -8.35
C PRO A 255 15.67 -6.02 -9.72
N GLY A 256 15.62 -7.03 -10.60
CA GLY A 256 14.96 -6.92 -11.91
C GLY A 256 13.47 -6.63 -11.76
N LYS A 257 12.77 -7.33 -10.86
CA LYS A 257 11.35 -7.08 -10.59
C LYS A 257 11.08 -5.65 -10.09
N TRP A 258 11.96 -5.09 -9.25
CA TRP A 258 11.87 -3.67 -8.86
C TRP A 258 12.04 -2.72 -10.04
N GLN A 259 12.95 -3.00 -10.96
CA GLN A 259 13.13 -2.17 -12.17
C GLN A 259 11.86 -2.18 -13.03
N LEU A 260 11.29 -3.36 -13.25
CA LEU A 260 10.04 -3.50 -14.02
C LEU A 260 8.85 -2.84 -13.31
N LEU A 261 8.77 -2.90 -11.98
CA LEU A 261 7.72 -2.22 -11.23
C LEU A 261 7.85 -0.69 -11.31
N ILE A 262 9.07 -0.15 -11.32
CA ILE A 262 9.32 1.27 -11.57
C ILE A 262 8.88 1.64 -12.99
N LEU A 263 9.18 0.82 -13.99
CA LEU A 263 8.75 1.04 -15.37
C LEU A 263 7.23 1.05 -15.50
N LEU A 264 6.52 0.12 -14.84
CA LEU A 264 5.05 0.13 -14.75
C LEU A 264 4.51 1.42 -14.13
N GLY A 265 5.16 1.89 -13.08
CA GLY A 265 4.81 3.18 -12.47
C GLY A 265 4.97 4.36 -13.45
N GLN A 266 6.07 4.40 -14.18
CA GLN A 266 6.32 5.43 -15.22
C GLN A 266 5.26 5.38 -16.33
N GLN A 267 4.93 4.19 -16.82
CA GLN A 267 3.88 4.00 -17.84
C GLN A 267 2.51 4.46 -17.32
N THR A 268 2.20 4.15 -16.06
CA THR A 268 0.94 4.60 -15.43
C THR A 268 0.86 6.11 -15.34
N ILE A 269 1.95 6.79 -14.95
CA ILE A 269 2.01 8.26 -14.90
C ILE A 269 1.72 8.85 -16.29
N LEU A 270 2.38 8.35 -17.34
CA LEU A 270 2.16 8.82 -18.70
C LEU A 270 0.71 8.63 -19.15
N HIS A 271 0.16 7.44 -18.91
CA HIS A 271 -1.23 7.16 -19.26
C HIS A 271 -2.22 8.06 -18.53
N LEU A 272 -2.02 8.32 -17.24
CA LEU A 272 -2.89 9.22 -16.46
C LEU A 272 -2.77 10.68 -16.95
N GLN A 273 -1.58 11.13 -17.34
CA GLN A 273 -1.37 12.46 -17.92
C GLN A 273 -2.06 12.60 -19.28
N GLU A 274 -2.02 11.58 -20.14
CA GLU A 274 -2.73 11.55 -21.42
C GLU A 274 -4.25 11.61 -21.24
N GLN A 275 -4.80 10.89 -20.26
CA GLN A 275 -6.22 10.94 -19.94
C GLN A 275 -6.68 12.33 -19.48
N GLN A 276 -5.87 13.03 -18.69
CA GLN A 276 -6.17 14.39 -18.26
C GLN A 276 -6.12 15.37 -19.44
N ALA A 277 -5.13 15.23 -20.32
CA ALA A 277 -5.00 16.09 -21.49
C ALA A 277 -6.21 15.93 -22.45
N THR A 278 -6.69 14.69 -22.65
CA THR A 278 -7.87 14.42 -23.49
C THR A 278 -9.19 14.83 -22.83
N GLY A 279 -9.32 14.70 -21.50
CA GLY A 279 -10.49 15.13 -20.73
C GLY A 279 -10.68 16.65 -20.73
N ASN A 280 -9.59 17.43 -20.75
CA ASN A 280 -9.63 18.89 -20.81
C ASN A 280 -9.95 19.46 -22.22
N ILE A 281 -9.90 18.63 -23.26
CA ILE A 281 -10.25 19.03 -24.64
C ILE A 281 -11.76 18.89 -24.89
N CYS A 282 -12.45 18.08 -24.07
CA CYS A 282 -13.90 17.80 -24.20
C CYS A 282 -14.77 18.57 -23.20
N SER A 283 -14.22 19.45 -22.38
CA SER A 283 -14.95 20.34 -21.47
C SER A 283 -14.87 21.79 -21.96
#